data_f7d6189c70263ffff5cca9c4289f5f7e
#
_entry.id   f7d6189c70263ffff5cca9c4289f5f7e
#
_cell.length_a   1.000
_cell.length_b   1.000
_cell.length_c   1.000
_cell.angle_alpha   90.00
_cell.angle_beta   90.00
_cell.angle_gamma   90.00
#
_symmetry.space_group_name_H-M   'P 1'
#
loop_
_entity.id
_entity.type
_entity.pdbx_description
1 polymer ?
#
loop_
_entity_poly.entity_id
_entity_poly.type
_entity_poly.pdbx_seq_one_letter_code
_entity_poly.pdbx_strand_id
1 'polypeptide(L)'
;HHHSLLIGFGADAINPYLAFEALCDARRNGYLDDAEHISDDADVVTAYQKGIAKGMLKVMAKMGISTLQSYKGAQIFEAVGLAEDVIERCFAGTASRVQGVGFEVLAEEMEKRHALGFPPRDTIAIPVLENPGDFHWRRHGDTHMWDPQTISHLQIAVRNNDTNAYTDFSNHANENSTRNATLRGLLDFNSDANDGPIQLADVEPEAAILKRFVTGAMSFGSISKEAHESLAVAMNRI
;
A
#
# COMPACT_ATOMS: atom_id res chain seq x y z
N HIS A 1 -7.60 -3.95 -11.23
CA HIS A 1 -8.68 -4.03 -10.22
C HIS A 1 -9.96 -3.33 -10.70
N HIS A 2 -9.90 -2.07 -11.19
CA HIS A 2 -11.09 -1.31 -11.62
C HIS A 2 -11.89 -2.04 -12.71
N HIS A 3 -11.23 -2.66 -13.69
CA HIS A 3 -11.90 -3.45 -14.71
C HIS A 3 -12.63 -4.66 -14.12
N SER A 4 -12.01 -5.33 -13.16
CA SER A 4 -12.62 -6.47 -12.46
C SER A 4 -13.87 -6.04 -11.69
N LEU A 5 -13.83 -4.88 -11.03
CA LEU A 5 -14.98 -4.31 -10.33
C LEU A 5 -16.12 -3.94 -11.32
N LEU A 6 -15.81 -3.18 -12.36
CA LEU A 6 -16.82 -2.72 -13.32
C LEU A 6 -17.55 -3.90 -14.00
N ILE A 7 -16.80 -4.90 -14.44
CA ILE A 7 -17.38 -6.11 -15.04
C ILE A 7 -18.13 -6.92 -13.98
N GLY A 8 -17.60 -7.05 -12.78
CA GLY A 8 -18.29 -7.74 -11.68
C GLY A 8 -19.61 -7.10 -11.30
N PHE A 9 -19.74 -5.78 -11.40
CA PHE A 9 -20.98 -5.05 -11.21
C PHE A 9 -21.84 -4.95 -12.49
N GLY A 10 -21.47 -5.64 -13.57
CA GLY A 10 -22.35 -5.84 -14.72
C GLY A 10 -21.99 -5.09 -16.00
N ALA A 11 -20.88 -4.36 -16.05
CA ALA A 11 -20.47 -3.69 -17.28
C ALA A 11 -20.16 -4.69 -18.40
N ASP A 12 -20.67 -4.43 -19.60
CA ASP A 12 -20.40 -5.22 -20.81
C ASP A 12 -19.16 -4.74 -21.56
N ALA A 13 -18.88 -3.45 -21.48
CA ALA A 13 -17.73 -2.83 -22.12
C ALA A 13 -17.17 -1.71 -21.26
N ILE A 14 -15.87 -1.45 -21.39
CA ILE A 14 -15.15 -0.40 -20.68
C ILE A 14 -14.31 0.36 -21.70
N ASN A 15 -14.41 1.69 -21.68
CA ASN A 15 -13.54 2.58 -22.45
C ASN A 15 -12.57 3.34 -21.52
N PRO A 16 -11.37 2.82 -21.27
CA PRO A 16 -10.39 3.48 -20.42
C PRO A 16 -9.58 4.53 -21.20
N TYR A 17 -10.28 5.49 -21.82
CA TYR A 17 -9.68 6.46 -22.75
C TYR A 17 -8.51 7.23 -22.14
N LEU A 18 -8.62 7.67 -20.88
CA LEU A 18 -7.56 8.40 -20.19
C LEU A 18 -6.31 7.52 -19.97
N ALA A 19 -6.48 6.23 -19.66
CA ALA A 19 -5.37 5.30 -19.55
C ALA A 19 -4.66 5.11 -20.90
N PHE A 20 -5.40 5.04 -21.99
CA PHE A 20 -4.81 4.96 -23.33
C PHE A 20 -4.04 6.24 -23.67
N GLU A 21 -4.62 7.41 -23.45
CA GLU A 21 -3.94 8.69 -23.70
C GLU A 21 -2.68 8.83 -22.86
N ALA A 22 -2.75 8.54 -21.56
CA ALA A 22 -1.60 8.63 -20.67
C ALA A 22 -0.46 7.68 -21.05
N LEU A 23 -0.78 6.45 -21.45
CA LEU A 23 0.23 5.47 -21.87
C LEU A 23 0.82 5.81 -23.24
N CYS A 24 0.02 6.30 -24.19
CA CYS A 24 0.51 6.77 -25.48
C CYS A 24 1.42 8.00 -25.31
N ASP A 25 1.06 8.91 -24.40
CA ASP A 25 1.91 10.04 -24.06
C ASP A 25 3.23 9.59 -23.40
N ALA A 26 3.17 8.65 -22.47
CA ALA A 26 4.35 8.06 -21.85
C ALA A 26 5.30 7.44 -22.90
N ARG A 27 4.76 6.73 -23.91
CA ARG A 27 5.54 6.22 -25.02
C ARG A 27 6.22 7.34 -25.82
N ARG A 28 5.46 8.37 -26.18
CA ARG A 28 5.99 9.50 -26.95
C ARG A 28 7.08 10.28 -26.21
N ASN A 29 7.06 10.26 -24.90
CA ASN A 29 8.07 10.87 -24.04
C ASN A 29 9.24 9.94 -23.66
N GLY A 30 9.33 8.74 -24.25
CA GLY A 30 10.44 7.83 -24.06
C GLY A 30 10.40 7.01 -22.75
N TYR A 31 9.31 7.05 -21.98
CA TYR A 31 9.20 6.28 -20.72
C TYR A 31 8.99 4.78 -20.94
N LEU A 32 8.73 4.36 -22.18
CA LEU A 32 8.51 2.96 -22.56
C LEU A 32 9.56 2.42 -23.52
N ASP A 33 10.69 3.10 -23.70
CA ASP A 33 11.73 2.73 -24.66
C ASP A 33 12.40 1.38 -24.33
N ASP A 34 12.42 0.97 -23.08
CA ASP A 34 12.92 -0.34 -22.65
C ASP A 34 11.97 -1.50 -22.98
N ALA A 35 10.77 -1.23 -23.48
CA ALA A 35 9.77 -2.26 -23.80
C ALA A 35 9.93 -2.74 -25.25
N GLU A 36 10.67 -3.82 -25.46
CA GLU A 36 11.06 -4.39 -26.76
C GLU A 36 9.92 -4.61 -27.78
N HIS A 37 8.66 -4.55 -27.35
CA HIS A 37 7.49 -4.89 -28.18
C HIS A 37 6.51 -3.72 -28.35
N ILE A 38 6.91 -2.50 -28.01
CA ILE A 38 6.05 -1.32 -28.12
C ILE A 38 6.69 -0.33 -29.10
N SER A 39 6.24 -0.37 -30.34
CA SER A 39 6.74 0.51 -31.41
C SER A 39 5.82 1.70 -31.70
N ASP A 40 4.52 1.53 -31.55
CA ASP A 40 3.51 2.53 -31.85
C ASP A 40 2.39 2.56 -30.80
N ASP A 41 1.42 3.48 -30.96
CA ASP A 41 0.30 3.64 -30.04
C ASP A 41 -0.65 2.41 -30.07
N ALA A 42 -0.72 1.69 -31.17
CA ALA A 42 -1.54 0.46 -31.28
C ALA A 42 -0.95 -0.67 -30.46
N ASP A 43 0.37 -0.78 -30.42
CA ASP A 43 1.08 -1.73 -29.56
C ASP A 43 0.83 -1.44 -28.08
N VAL A 44 0.83 -0.16 -27.68
CA VAL A 44 0.50 0.26 -26.31
C VAL A 44 -0.90 -0.21 -25.91
N VAL A 45 -1.90 0.05 -26.76
CA VAL A 45 -3.28 -0.36 -26.50
C VAL A 45 -3.39 -1.88 -26.42
N THR A 46 -2.73 -2.59 -27.34
CA THR A 46 -2.71 -4.06 -27.36
C THR A 46 -2.07 -4.64 -26.09
N ALA A 47 -0.95 -4.08 -25.66
CA ALA A 47 -0.25 -4.51 -24.45
C ALA A 47 -1.12 -4.26 -23.20
N TYR A 48 -1.77 -3.10 -23.11
CA TYR A 48 -2.71 -2.78 -22.04
C TYR A 48 -3.87 -3.78 -21.99
N GLN A 49 -4.54 -4.03 -23.11
CA GLN A 49 -5.63 -4.99 -23.20
C GLN A 49 -5.21 -6.40 -22.79
N LYS A 50 -4.04 -6.87 -23.22
CA LYS A 50 -3.47 -8.17 -22.81
C LYS A 50 -3.21 -8.22 -21.30
N GLY A 51 -2.68 -7.13 -20.75
CA GLY A 51 -2.43 -7.00 -19.29
C GLY A 51 -3.72 -7.09 -18.48
N ILE A 52 -4.75 -6.34 -18.89
CA ILE A 52 -6.08 -6.39 -18.26
C ILE A 52 -6.71 -7.78 -18.38
N ALA A 53 -6.68 -8.39 -19.54
CA ALA A 53 -7.22 -9.74 -19.73
C ALA A 53 -6.56 -10.77 -18.80
N LYS A 54 -5.23 -10.74 -18.68
CA LYS A 54 -4.51 -11.58 -17.72
C LYS A 54 -4.91 -11.30 -16.27
N GLY A 55 -5.09 -10.03 -15.91
CA GLY A 55 -5.55 -9.62 -14.59
C GLY A 55 -6.94 -10.16 -14.26
N MET A 56 -7.87 -10.01 -15.20
CA MET A 56 -9.24 -10.55 -15.09
C MET A 56 -9.24 -12.07 -14.90
N LEU A 57 -8.52 -12.80 -15.74
CA LEU A 57 -8.42 -14.27 -15.64
C LEU A 57 -7.86 -14.71 -14.27
N LYS A 58 -6.92 -13.98 -13.70
CA LYS A 58 -6.39 -14.27 -12.36
C LYS A 58 -7.45 -14.06 -11.27
N VAL A 59 -8.25 -13.00 -11.36
CA VAL A 59 -9.34 -12.77 -10.40
C VAL A 59 -10.39 -13.86 -10.52
N MET A 60 -10.84 -14.17 -11.73
CA MET A 60 -11.82 -15.24 -11.99
C MET A 60 -11.30 -16.60 -11.47
N ALA A 61 -10.05 -16.93 -11.74
CA ALA A 61 -9.43 -18.17 -11.26
C ALA A 61 -9.39 -18.26 -9.74
N LYS A 62 -9.06 -17.16 -9.05
CA LYS A 62 -9.07 -17.11 -7.58
C LYS A 62 -10.47 -17.27 -6.99
N MET A 63 -11.49 -16.75 -7.67
CA MET A 63 -12.89 -16.87 -7.23
C MET A 63 -13.52 -18.21 -7.66
N GLY A 64 -12.85 -19.01 -8.48
CA GLY A 64 -13.37 -20.27 -9.00
C GLY A 64 -14.48 -20.09 -10.04
N ILE A 65 -14.53 -18.94 -10.72
CA ILE A 65 -15.55 -18.59 -11.70
C ILE A 65 -14.98 -18.74 -13.11
N SER A 66 -15.50 -19.65 -13.91
CA SER A 66 -14.95 -20.03 -15.19
C SER A 66 -15.52 -19.26 -16.39
N THR A 67 -16.67 -18.64 -16.26
CA THR A 67 -17.33 -17.89 -17.35
C THR A 67 -17.58 -16.44 -16.98
N LEU A 68 -17.50 -15.55 -17.95
CA LEU A 68 -17.70 -14.12 -17.74
C LEU A 68 -19.15 -13.81 -17.33
N GLN A 69 -20.12 -14.51 -17.89
CA GLN A 69 -21.53 -14.38 -17.52
C GLN A 69 -21.78 -14.70 -16.06
N SER A 70 -21.13 -15.72 -15.53
CA SER A 70 -21.23 -16.08 -14.10
C SER A 70 -20.48 -15.11 -13.21
N TYR A 71 -19.46 -14.43 -13.72
CA TYR A 71 -18.71 -13.42 -13.00
C TYR A 71 -19.48 -12.10 -12.85
N LYS A 72 -20.24 -11.71 -13.87
CA LYS A 72 -21.06 -10.51 -13.87
C LYS A 72 -22.19 -10.64 -12.84
N GLY A 73 -22.23 -9.74 -11.87
CA GLY A 73 -23.24 -9.75 -10.81
C GLY A 73 -23.05 -10.84 -9.75
N ALA A 74 -21.91 -11.50 -9.70
CA ALA A 74 -21.63 -12.58 -8.75
C ALA A 74 -21.49 -12.12 -7.29
N GLN A 75 -21.51 -10.81 -7.02
CA GLN A 75 -21.39 -10.21 -5.68
C GLN A 75 -20.18 -10.71 -4.88
N ILE A 76 -19.05 -10.86 -5.57
CA ILE A 76 -17.78 -11.31 -4.98
C ILE A 76 -16.99 -10.20 -4.30
N PHE A 77 -17.47 -8.97 -4.38
CA PHE A 77 -16.84 -7.80 -3.79
C PHE A 77 -17.54 -7.38 -2.50
N GLU A 78 -16.79 -6.75 -1.65
CA GLU A 78 -17.25 -6.14 -0.41
C GLU A 78 -16.96 -4.64 -0.47
N ALA A 79 -17.90 -3.81 -0.03
CA ALA A 79 -17.70 -2.40 0.13
C ALA A 79 -17.05 -2.13 1.50
N VAL A 80 -15.97 -1.37 1.51
CA VAL A 80 -15.23 -1.00 2.71
C VAL A 80 -15.12 0.51 2.78
N GLY A 81 -15.55 1.09 3.90
CA GLY A 81 -15.42 2.52 4.13
C GLY A 81 -16.46 3.40 3.43
N LEU A 82 -17.61 2.84 3.04
CA LEU A 82 -18.76 3.59 2.54
C LEU A 82 -19.92 3.54 3.54
N ALA A 83 -20.65 4.64 3.65
CA ALA A 83 -21.86 4.72 4.47
C ALA A 83 -22.99 3.90 3.88
N GLU A 84 -23.93 3.50 4.75
CA GLU A 84 -25.03 2.60 4.38
C GLU A 84 -25.92 3.17 3.27
N ASP A 85 -26.21 4.46 3.30
CA ASP A 85 -27.00 5.14 2.28
C ASP A 85 -26.38 5.10 0.88
N VAL A 86 -25.04 5.12 0.82
CA VAL A 86 -24.29 4.95 -0.45
C VAL A 86 -24.41 3.51 -0.94
N ILE A 87 -24.32 2.54 -0.04
CA ILE A 87 -24.47 1.12 -0.38
C ILE A 87 -25.87 0.83 -0.89
N GLU A 88 -26.92 1.28 -0.19
CA GLU A 88 -28.30 1.05 -0.58
C GLU A 88 -28.64 1.64 -1.94
N ARG A 89 -28.12 2.84 -2.24
CA ARG A 89 -28.42 3.53 -3.50
C ARG A 89 -27.59 3.05 -4.69
N CYS A 90 -26.31 2.76 -4.48
CA CYS A 90 -25.35 2.54 -5.58
C CYS A 90 -24.88 1.09 -5.68
N PHE A 91 -24.93 0.34 -4.60
CA PHE A 91 -24.36 -1.00 -4.50
C PHE A 91 -25.33 -1.97 -3.79
N ALA A 92 -26.62 -1.85 -4.07
CA ALA A 92 -27.64 -2.67 -3.42
C ALA A 92 -27.30 -4.17 -3.46
N GLY A 93 -27.35 -4.81 -2.28
CA GLY A 93 -26.98 -6.22 -2.11
C GLY A 93 -25.50 -6.51 -1.96
N THR A 94 -24.64 -5.49 -2.02
CA THR A 94 -23.19 -5.66 -1.75
C THR A 94 -22.96 -5.71 -0.25
N ALA A 95 -22.19 -6.71 0.22
CA ALA A 95 -21.81 -6.83 1.63
C ALA A 95 -20.93 -5.63 2.05
N SER A 96 -21.22 -5.06 3.21
CA SER A 96 -20.40 -4.01 3.82
C SER A 96 -20.32 -4.22 5.32
N ARG A 97 -19.13 -4.48 5.84
CA ARG A 97 -18.86 -4.69 7.27
C ARG A 97 -18.15 -3.52 7.93
N VAL A 98 -17.57 -2.65 7.12
CA VAL A 98 -16.87 -1.45 7.59
C VAL A 98 -17.51 -0.25 6.92
N GLN A 99 -18.26 0.50 7.69
CA GLN A 99 -18.88 1.75 7.23
C GLN A 99 -17.86 2.90 7.18
N GLY A 100 -18.23 4.00 6.54
CA GLY A 100 -17.34 5.16 6.41
C GLY A 100 -18.06 6.35 5.80
N VAL A 101 -17.51 6.86 4.68
CA VAL A 101 -17.90 8.13 4.08
C VAL A 101 -19.23 8.07 3.34
N GLY A 102 -20.03 9.12 3.52
CA GLY A 102 -21.26 9.35 2.79
C GLY A 102 -21.09 10.17 1.51
N PHE A 103 -22.19 10.50 0.86
CA PHE A 103 -22.20 11.27 -0.38
C PHE A 103 -21.57 12.65 -0.24
N GLU A 104 -21.67 13.28 0.91
CA GLU A 104 -21.09 14.62 1.15
C GLU A 104 -19.58 14.60 1.01
N VAL A 105 -18.91 13.65 1.64
CA VAL A 105 -17.45 13.51 1.55
C VAL A 105 -17.01 13.12 0.14
N LEU A 106 -17.76 12.22 -0.53
CA LEU A 106 -17.50 11.83 -1.92
C LEU A 106 -17.62 13.04 -2.87
N ALA A 107 -18.62 13.90 -2.66
CA ALA A 107 -18.79 15.12 -3.43
C ALA A 107 -17.65 16.11 -3.20
N GLU A 108 -17.26 16.34 -1.94
CA GLU A 108 -16.13 17.20 -1.59
C GLU A 108 -14.82 16.73 -2.23
N GLU A 109 -14.54 15.43 -2.19
CA GLU A 109 -13.36 14.87 -2.86
C GLU A 109 -13.39 15.03 -4.38
N MET A 110 -14.57 14.89 -4.99
CA MET A 110 -14.75 15.11 -6.42
C MET A 110 -14.51 16.58 -6.79
N GLU A 111 -15.04 17.51 -6.01
CA GLU A 111 -14.83 18.94 -6.20
C GLU A 111 -13.36 19.33 -6.09
N LYS A 112 -12.65 18.79 -5.11
CA LYS A 112 -11.20 18.98 -4.96
C LYS A 112 -10.43 18.51 -6.19
N ARG A 113 -10.73 17.31 -6.69
CA ARG A 113 -10.10 16.80 -7.93
C ARG A 113 -10.44 17.64 -9.15
N HIS A 114 -11.69 18.09 -9.26
CA HIS A 114 -12.11 18.97 -10.34
C HIS A 114 -11.35 20.31 -10.31
N ALA A 115 -11.22 20.92 -9.12
CA ALA A 115 -10.49 22.17 -8.97
C ALA A 115 -9.00 22.05 -9.34
N LEU A 116 -8.38 20.91 -9.02
CA LEU A 116 -7.00 20.61 -9.45
C LEU A 116 -6.89 20.44 -10.96
N GLY A 117 -7.86 19.81 -11.60
CA GLY A 117 -7.89 19.60 -13.06
C GLY A 117 -8.22 20.87 -13.85
N PHE A 118 -8.93 21.82 -13.24
CA PHE A 118 -9.36 23.07 -13.85
C PHE A 118 -8.95 24.28 -12.99
N PRO A 119 -7.64 24.53 -12.84
CA PRO A 119 -7.16 25.67 -12.07
C PRO A 119 -7.61 27.00 -12.71
N PRO A 120 -7.66 28.10 -11.96
CA PRO A 120 -7.93 29.43 -12.50
C PRO A 120 -6.96 29.76 -13.64
N ARG A 121 -7.47 30.43 -14.71
CA ARG A 121 -6.70 30.72 -15.95
C ARG A 121 -5.46 31.58 -15.71
N ASP A 122 -5.43 32.30 -14.61
CA ASP A 122 -4.31 33.18 -14.24
C ASP A 122 -3.11 32.43 -13.63
N THR A 123 -3.28 31.12 -13.38
CA THR A 123 -2.21 30.29 -12.84
C THR A 123 -1.43 29.67 -13.99
N ILE A 124 -0.27 30.25 -14.33
CA ILE A 124 0.70 29.65 -15.26
C ILE A 124 1.46 28.56 -14.53
N ALA A 125 0.78 27.50 -14.15
CA ALA A 125 1.41 26.30 -13.64
C ALA A 125 1.27 25.21 -14.70
N ILE A 126 2.38 24.66 -15.16
CA ILE A 126 2.37 23.41 -15.93
C ILE A 126 1.82 22.35 -14.95
N PRO A 127 0.68 21.74 -15.24
CA PRO A 127 0.13 20.73 -14.34
C PRO A 127 1.09 19.54 -14.28
N VAL A 128 1.81 19.45 -13.17
CA VAL A 128 2.60 18.27 -12.86
C VAL A 128 1.68 17.36 -12.09
N LEU A 129 1.54 16.11 -12.54
CA LEU A 129 0.80 15.09 -11.79
C LEU A 129 1.44 14.93 -10.41
N GLU A 130 0.65 15.11 -9.37
CA GLU A 130 1.11 14.84 -8.02
C GLU A 130 1.47 13.35 -7.88
N ASN A 131 2.62 13.10 -7.30
CA ASN A 131 3.02 11.77 -6.89
C ASN A 131 3.04 11.76 -5.37
N PRO A 132 1.98 11.24 -4.72
CA PRO A 132 1.88 11.23 -3.27
C PRO A 132 2.94 10.34 -2.60
N GLY A 133 3.59 9.48 -3.38
CA GLY A 133 4.62 8.59 -2.84
C GLY A 133 4.08 7.32 -2.20
N ASP A 134 2.96 6.79 -2.65
CA ASP A 134 2.34 5.56 -2.12
C ASP A 134 3.30 4.37 -2.07
N PHE A 135 4.11 4.20 -3.11
CA PHE A 135 5.04 3.07 -3.24
C PHE A 135 6.49 3.45 -2.91
N HIS A 136 6.88 4.67 -3.25
CA HIS A 136 8.22 5.21 -3.01
C HIS A 136 8.11 6.52 -2.27
N TRP A 137 8.86 6.66 -1.20
CA TRP A 137 8.89 7.90 -0.46
C TRP A 137 9.14 9.12 -1.37
N ARG A 138 8.38 10.18 -1.14
CA ARG A 138 8.53 11.46 -1.81
C ARG A 138 8.57 12.59 -0.79
N ARG A 139 9.41 13.57 -1.07
CA ARG A 139 9.42 14.79 -0.26
C ARG A 139 8.06 15.47 -0.36
N HIS A 140 7.42 15.74 0.77
CA HIS A 140 6.06 16.26 0.87
C HIS A 140 4.94 15.29 0.41
N GLY A 141 5.25 14.02 0.27
CA GLY A 141 4.27 12.96 0.04
C GLY A 141 3.82 12.28 1.33
N ASP A 142 3.23 11.10 1.18
CA ASP A 142 2.74 10.30 2.29
C ASP A 142 3.85 9.87 3.25
N THR A 143 3.48 9.73 4.51
CA THR A 143 4.40 9.28 5.57
C THR A 143 4.65 7.78 5.45
N HIS A 144 5.91 7.38 5.40
CA HIS A 144 6.33 5.99 5.40
C HIS A 144 6.94 5.61 6.75
N MET A 145 6.74 4.36 7.19
CA MET A 145 7.43 3.82 8.37
C MET A 145 8.94 3.75 8.17
N TRP A 146 9.36 3.44 6.93
CA TRP A 146 10.75 3.43 6.49
C TRP A 146 10.95 4.56 5.49
N ASP A 147 11.51 5.64 5.94
CA ASP A 147 11.85 6.81 5.16
C ASP A 147 13.38 6.96 5.03
N PRO A 148 13.88 7.90 4.23
CA PRO A 148 15.32 8.12 4.07
C PRO A 148 16.04 8.43 5.39
N GLN A 149 15.38 9.07 6.35
CA GLN A 149 15.97 9.42 7.64
C GLN A 149 16.14 8.16 8.50
N THR A 150 15.11 7.32 8.60
CA THR A 150 15.16 6.03 9.29
C THR A 150 16.33 5.17 8.78
N ILE A 151 16.43 5.03 7.45
CA ILE A 151 17.48 4.23 6.80
C ILE A 151 18.86 4.84 7.07
N SER A 152 19.01 6.15 6.93
CA SER A 152 20.29 6.84 7.13
C SER A 152 20.81 6.66 8.56
N HIS A 153 19.97 6.94 9.57
CA HIS A 153 20.37 6.78 10.98
C HIS A 153 20.75 5.34 11.31
N LEU A 154 19.96 4.35 10.84
CA LEU A 154 20.28 2.95 11.05
C LEU A 154 21.63 2.54 10.41
N GLN A 155 21.86 2.97 9.16
CA GLN A 155 23.12 2.67 8.47
C GLN A 155 24.34 3.31 9.16
N ILE A 156 24.22 4.56 9.60
CA ILE A 156 25.29 5.25 10.34
C ILE A 156 25.56 4.51 11.66
N ALA A 157 24.51 4.20 12.41
CA ALA A 157 24.64 3.48 13.68
C ALA A 157 25.40 2.15 13.52
N VAL A 158 24.99 1.33 12.54
CA VAL A 158 25.57 0.00 12.32
C VAL A 158 27.00 0.07 11.77
N ARG A 159 27.26 0.96 10.81
CA ARG A 159 28.59 1.05 10.15
C ARG A 159 29.66 1.63 11.06
N ASN A 160 29.27 2.58 11.91
CA ASN A 160 30.22 3.30 12.78
C ASN A 160 30.19 2.82 14.23
N ASN A 161 29.31 1.88 14.57
CA ASN A 161 28.98 1.48 15.93
C ASN A 161 28.62 2.70 16.81
N ASP A 162 27.79 3.59 16.25
CA ASP A 162 27.42 4.87 16.84
C ASP A 162 26.10 4.75 17.61
N THR A 163 26.19 4.81 18.93
CA THR A 163 25.05 4.70 19.84
C THR A 163 24.11 5.91 19.72
N ASN A 164 24.61 7.10 19.43
CA ASN A 164 23.77 8.30 19.28
C ASN A 164 22.92 8.18 18.01
N ALA A 165 23.53 7.77 16.90
CA ALA A 165 22.80 7.52 15.66
C ALA A 165 21.74 6.41 15.82
N TYR A 166 22.01 5.40 16.66
CA TYR A 166 21.02 4.37 17.00
C TYR A 166 19.87 4.94 17.84
N THR A 167 20.16 5.83 18.76
CA THR A 167 19.14 6.53 19.57
C THR A 167 18.26 7.40 18.68
N ASP A 168 18.85 8.13 17.73
CA ASP A 168 18.11 8.95 16.76
C ASP A 168 17.23 8.08 15.85
N PHE A 169 17.76 6.94 15.37
CA PHE A 169 16.97 5.96 14.63
C PHE A 169 15.79 5.44 15.46
N SER A 170 16.03 5.04 16.71
CA SER A 170 15.00 4.49 17.59
C SER A 170 13.88 5.51 17.87
N ASN A 171 14.26 6.75 18.20
CA ASN A 171 13.30 7.83 18.44
C ASN A 171 12.49 8.12 17.17
N HIS A 172 13.13 8.25 16.02
CA HIS A 172 12.45 8.51 14.77
C HIS A 172 11.50 7.36 14.39
N ALA A 173 11.95 6.12 14.50
CA ALA A 173 11.13 4.95 14.18
C ALA A 173 9.94 4.77 15.14
N ASN A 174 10.15 4.97 16.43
CA ASN A 174 9.10 4.72 17.44
C ASN A 174 8.13 5.89 17.57
N GLU A 175 8.65 7.12 17.64
CA GLU A 175 7.83 8.29 17.92
C GLU A 175 7.20 8.90 16.66
N ASN A 176 7.96 9.02 15.59
CA ASN A 176 7.48 9.71 14.39
C ASN A 176 6.82 8.75 13.41
N SER A 177 7.54 7.70 12.99
CA SER A 177 7.05 6.82 11.92
C SER A 177 5.97 5.87 12.40
N THR A 178 6.18 5.18 13.52
CA THR A 178 5.21 4.22 14.05
C THR A 178 3.94 4.92 14.51
N ARG A 179 4.05 6.06 15.18
CA ARG A 179 2.90 6.84 15.67
C ARG A 179 2.00 7.36 14.55
N ASN A 180 2.60 7.76 13.44
CA ASN A 180 1.86 8.30 12.29
C ASN A 180 1.35 7.24 11.32
N ALA A 181 1.95 6.04 11.29
CA ALA A 181 1.70 5.05 10.25
C ALA A 181 1.01 3.77 10.75
N THR A 182 0.83 3.59 12.07
CA THR A 182 0.25 2.35 12.61
C THR A 182 -0.74 2.62 13.75
N LEU A 183 -1.76 1.76 13.87
CA LEU A 183 -2.67 1.77 15.02
C LEU A 183 -1.92 1.52 16.34
N ARG A 184 -0.87 0.71 16.31
CA ARG A 184 -0.01 0.45 17.47
C ARG A 184 0.61 1.72 18.01
N GLY A 185 1.00 2.66 17.16
CA GLY A 185 1.56 3.94 17.54
C GLY A 185 0.59 4.86 18.31
N LEU A 186 -0.70 4.58 18.25
CA LEU A 186 -1.74 5.28 19.01
C LEU A 186 -1.99 4.66 20.40
N LEU A 187 -1.36 3.54 20.71
CA LEU A 187 -1.51 2.83 21.97
C LEU A 187 -0.28 3.08 22.84
N ASP A 188 -0.51 3.13 24.14
CA ASP A 188 0.53 3.24 25.17
C ASP A 188 0.28 2.21 26.26
N PHE A 189 1.30 1.96 27.09
CA PHE A 189 1.15 1.09 28.25
C PHE A 189 0.35 1.80 29.32
N ASN A 190 -0.67 1.13 29.84
CA ASN A 190 -1.40 1.64 30.99
C ASN A 190 -0.65 1.30 32.29
N SER A 191 0.37 2.08 32.61
CA SER A 191 1.21 1.90 33.80
C SER A 191 0.44 2.07 35.11
N ASP A 192 -0.71 2.75 35.07
CA ASP A 192 -1.49 3.08 36.30
C ASP A 192 -2.52 1.98 36.62
N ALA A 193 -2.75 1.02 35.74
CA ALA A 193 -3.80 0.02 35.90
C ALA A 193 -3.55 -1.01 37.04
N ASN A 194 -2.30 -1.14 37.54
CA ASN A 194 -1.89 -2.16 38.51
C ASN A 194 -1.04 -1.63 39.66
N ASP A 195 -1.41 -0.54 40.26
CA ASP A 195 -0.68 0.05 41.40
C ASP A 195 0.79 0.44 41.10
N GLY A 196 1.12 0.66 39.82
CA GLY A 196 2.45 1.06 39.37
C GLY A 196 3.31 -0.10 38.81
N PRO A 197 4.56 0.20 38.47
CA PRO A 197 5.47 -0.81 37.87
C PRO A 197 5.85 -1.88 38.89
N ILE A 198 5.92 -3.13 38.44
CA ILE A 198 6.40 -4.24 39.25
C ILE A 198 7.92 -4.11 39.52
N GLN A 199 8.39 -4.73 40.63
CA GLN A 199 9.81 -4.75 40.94
C GLN A 199 10.59 -5.51 39.87
N LEU A 200 11.81 -5.04 39.56
CA LEU A 200 12.65 -5.69 38.55
C LEU A 200 12.90 -7.17 38.84
N ALA A 201 12.95 -7.58 40.10
CA ALA A 201 13.11 -8.97 40.51
C ALA A 201 11.92 -9.88 40.14
N ASP A 202 10.74 -9.28 39.96
CA ASP A 202 9.50 -9.97 39.60
C ASP A 202 9.28 -9.99 38.08
N VAL A 203 10.13 -9.31 37.32
CA VAL A 203 10.10 -9.32 35.85
C VAL A 203 10.67 -10.66 35.35
N GLU A 204 10.00 -11.22 34.34
CA GLU A 204 10.45 -12.44 33.69
C GLU A 204 11.90 -12.30 33.19
N PRO A 205 12.79 -13.27 33.46
CA PRO A 205 14.18 -13.18 33.03
C PRO A 205 14.34 -13.23 31.51
N GLU A 206 15.32 -12.50 30.99
CA GLU A 206 15.61 -12.37 29.54
C GLU A 206 15.62 -13.73 28.82
N ALA A 207 16.27 -14.74 29.42
CA ALA A 207 16.36 -16.09 28.84
C ALA A 207 14.99 -16.78 28.65
N ALA A 208 14.00 -16.44 29.46
CA ALA A 208 12.64 -16.94 29.29
C ALA A 208 11.89 -16.16 28.20
N ILE A 209 12.10 -14.85 28.12
CA ILE A 209 11.52 -13.99 27.09
C ILE A 209 12.03 -14.40 25.70
N LEU A 210 13.33 -14.59 25.55
CA LEU A 210 13.98 -14.98 24.29
C LEU A 210 13.40 -16.27 23.69
N LYS A 211 12.99 -17.23 24.51
CA LYS A 211 12.39 -18.50 24.04
C LYS A 211 11.05 -18.33 23.33
N ARG A 212 10.44 -17.17 23.41
CA ARG A 212 9.18 -16.87 22.69
C ARG A 212 9.40 -16.20 21.34
N PHE A 213 10.63 -15.82 21.00
CA PHE A 213 10.94 -15.27 19.69
C PHE A 213 10.98 -16.41 18.67
N VAL A 214 10.41 -16.14 17.50
CA VAL A 214 10.36 -17.08 16.38
C VAL A 214 10.76 -16.39 15.09
N THR A 215 11.31 -17.16 14.16
CA THR A 215 11.57 -16.69 12.79
C THR A 215 10.70 -17.46 11.81
N GLY A 216 10.23 -16.81 10.76
CA GLY A 216 9.55 -17.47 9.65
C GLY A 216 10.55 -18.24 8.77
N ALA A 217 10.08 -19.28 8.10
CA ALA A 217 10.87 -19.98 7.10
C ALA A 217 11.17 -19.03 5.92
N MET A 218 12.44 -18.86 5.59
CA MET A 218 12.91 -18.04 4.47
C MET A 218 13.72 -18.90 3.51
N SER A 219 13.49 -18.75 2.21
CA SER A 219 14.28 -19.46 1.21
C SER A 219 15.62 -18.76 0.97
N PHE A 220 16.64 -19.54 0.67
CA PHE A 220 17.96 -19.01 0.30
C PHE A 220 17.93 -18.13 -0.96
N GLY A 221 16.90 -18.26 -1.78
CA GLY A 221 16.69 -17.40 -2.96
C GLY A 221 16.18 -15.99 -2.65
N SER A 222 15.68 -15.73 -1.43
CA SER A 222 15.11 -14.44 -1.04
C SER A 222 16.00 -13.59 -0.13
N ILE A 223 17.02 -14.19 0.47
CA ILE A 223 17.97 -13.51 1.37
C ILE A 223 19.41 -13.91 1.04
N SER A 224 20.38 -13.10 1.46
CA SER A 224 21.78 -13.43 1.31
C SER A 224 22.19 -14.61 2.20
N LYS A 225 23.30 -15.26 1.86
CA LYS A 225 23.88 -16.34 2.66
C LYS A 225 24.20 -15.88 4.09
N GLU A 226 24.80 -14.73 4.21
CA GLU A 226 25.21 -14.12 5.49
C GLU A 226 24.01 -13.86 6.41
N ALA A 227 22.92 -13.33 5.85
CA ALA A 227 21.68 -13.10 6.60
C ALA A 227 21.06 -14.43 7.07
N HIS A 228 21.04 -15.44 6.18
CA HIS A 228 20.49 -16.76 6.51
C HIS A 228 21.32 -17.45 7.61
N GLU A 229 22.65 -17.43 7.49
CA GLU A 229 23.54 -17.99 8.50
C GLU A 229 23.41 -17.25 9.85
N SER A 230 23.33 -15.91 9.83
CA SER A 230 23.16 -15.10 11.04
C SER A 230 21.88 -15.45 11.79
N LEU A 231 20.77 -15.59 11.07
CA LEU A 231 19.49 -16.01 11.67
C LEU A 231 19.59 -17.42 12.27
N ALA A 232 20.19 -18.36 11.54
CA ALA A 232 20.36 -19.72 12.02
C ALA A 232 21.22 -19.77 13.29
N VAL A 233 22.32 -19.04 13.33
CA VAL A 233 23.18 -18.93 14.51
C VAL A 233 22.44 -18.29 15.68
N ALA A 234 21.71 -17.21 15.46
CA ALA A 234 20.92 -16.55 16.51
C ALA A 234 19.90 -17.49 17.12
N MET A 235 19.07 -18.14 16.30
CA MET A 235 18.02 -19.02 16.76
C MET A 235 18.54 -20.31 17.43
N ASN A 236 19.73 -20.77 17.08
CA ASN A 236 20.36 -21.90 17.76
C ASN A 236 21.04 -21.53 19.10
N ARG A 237 21.29 -20.24 19.34
CA ARG A 237 21.84 -19.75 20.61
C ARG A 237 20.76 -19.41 21.65
N ILE A 238 19.57 -19.07 21.22
CA ILE A 238 18.40 -18.79 22.05
C ILE A 238 17.78 -20.11 22.56
#